data_95e917afd5e879d01f2d2efd4f0c0f75
#
_entry.id   95e917afd5e879d01f2d2efd4f0c0f75
#
_cell.length_a   1.000
_cell.length_b   1.000
_cell.length_c   1.000
_cell.angle_alpha   90.00
_cell.angle_beta   90.00
_cell.angle_gamma   90.00
#
_symmetry.space_group_name_H-M   'P 1'
#
loop_
_entity.id
_entity.type
_entity.pdbx_description
1 polymer ?
#
loop_
_entity_poly.entity_id
_entity_poly.type
_entity_poly.pdbx_seq_one_letter_code
_entity_poly.pdbx_strand_id
1 'polypeptide(L)'
;MTFAEEYTRACRDVADEIERTLKSVDPEQLERLRDEILKADQVFFVGVGRVMLALQCVCKRLAHLGIKAHYVGEITEPAITKNDLLIVGSGSGGSLFPLGIAKKARKAVDCTIVHIGSNPNSEMKDIADFMVRIPVRTKFYLEDEIDSCQPMTSLFEQSVLLVGDILAKMIIDRKSVV
;
A
#
# COMPACT_ATOMS: atom_id res chain seq x y z
N MET A 1 -28.87 -9.38 -22.52
CA MET A 1 -28.29 -9.60 -21.19
C MET A 1 -29.09 -8.77 -20.20
N THR A 2 -29.61 -9.38 -19.15
CA THR A 2 -30.32 -8.68 -18.07
C THR A 2 -29.32 -8.00 -17.13
N PHE A 3 -29.78 -7.03 -16.35
CA PHE A 3 -28.95 -6.38 -15.32
C PHE A 3 -28.37 -7.42 -14.33
N ALA A 4 -29.14 -8.43 -13.96
CA ALA A 4 -28.67 -9.49 -13.05
C ALA A 4 -27.51 -10.30 -13.65
N GLU A 5 -27.56 -10.60 -14.93
CA GLU A 5 -26.45 -11.28 -15.64
C GLU A 5 -25.22 -10.40 -15.76
N GLU A 6 -25.41 -9.10 -16.05
CA GLU A 6 -24.30 -8.11 -16.08
C GLU A 6 -23.63 -7.96 -14.72
N TYR A 7 -24.43 -7.82 -13.65
CA TYR A 7 -23.93 -7.72 -12.28
C TYR A 7 -23.14 -8.96 -11.87
N THR A 8 -23.71 -10.16 -12.16
CA THR A 8 -23.04 -11.43 -11.83
C THR A 8 -21.69 -11.56 -12.55
N ARG A 9 -21.63 -11.15 -13.81
CA ARG A 9 -20.38 -11.13 -14.57
C ARG A 9 -19.38 -10.16 -13.96
N ALA A 10 -19.79 -8.91 -13.70
CA ALA A 10 -18.93 -7.90 -13.10
C ALA A 10 -18.36 -8.33 -11.73
N CYS A 11 -19.18 -9.01 -10.90
CA CYS A 11 -18.72 -9.58 -9.63
C CYS A 11 -17.58 -10.59 -9.83
N ARG A 12 -17.73 -11.49 -10.82
CA ARG A 12 -16.68 -12.48 -11.14
C ARG A 12 -15.42 -11.79 -11.64
N ASP A 13 -15.56 -10.88 -12.60
CA ASP A 13 -14.42 -10.15 -13.18
C ASP A 13 -13.59 -9.45 -12.09
N VAL A 14 -14.27 -8.72 -11.19
CA VAL A 14 -13.61 -8.03 -10.06
C VAL A 14 -12.94 -9.02 -9.10
N ALA A 15 -13.62 -10.10 -8.73
CA ALA A 15 -13.10 -11.09 -7.79
C ALA A 15 -11.87 -11.82 -8.37
N ASP A 16 -11.92 -12.21 -9.65
CA ASP A 16 -10.83 -12.89 -10.34
C ASP A 16 -9.59 -11.99 -10.48
N GLU A 17 -9.79 -10.71 -10.79
CA GLU A 17 -8.69 -9.74 -10.86
C GLU A 17 -8.02 -9.55 -9.51
N ILE A 18 -8.79 -9.40 -8.44
CA ILE A 18 -8.30 -9.29 -7.06
C ILE A 18 -7.50 -10.54 -6.69
N GLU A 19 -8.04 -11.74 -6.91
CA GLU A 19 -7.37 -12.99 -6.57
C GLU A 19 -6.03 -13.13 -7.30
N ARG A 20 -6.01 -12.88 -8.61
CA ARG A 20 -4.76 -12.90 -9.40
C ARG A 20 -3.73 -11.91 -8.88
N THR A 21 -4.18 -10.70 -8.55
CA THR A 21 -3.29 -9.64 -8.05
C THR A 21 -2.69 -10.00 -6.70
N LEU A 22 -3.50 -10.47 -5.74
CA LEU A 22 -3.01 -10.85 -4.42
C LEU A 22 -2.01 -12.02 -4.49
N LYS A 23 -2.22 -12.97 -5.39
CA LYS A 23 -1.29 -14.09 -5.62
C LYS A 23 0.03 -13.68 -6.29
N SER A 24 0.07 -12.54 -6.97
CA SER A 24 1.25 -12.03 -7.66
C SER A 24 2.16 -11.17 -6.77
N VAL A 25 1.69 -10.77 -5.59
CA VAL A 25 2.51 -10.00 -4.64
C VAL A 25 3.55 -10.92 -4.01
N ASP A 26 4.81 -10.49 -4.01
CA ASP A 26 5.92 -11.25 -3.47
C ASP A 26 5.80 -11.41 -1.94
N PRO A 27 5.71 -12.64 -1.41
CA PRO A 27 5.61 -12.89 0.02
C PRO A 27 6.82 -12.38 0.83
N GLU A 28 8.03 -12.37 0.25
CA GLU A 28 9.23 -11.89 0.94
C GLU A 28 9.17 -10.38 1.16
N GLN A 29 8.64 -9.63 0.18
CA GLN A 29 8.41 -8.19 0.32
C GLN A 29 7.36 -7.90 1.41
N LEU A 30 6.31 -8.71 1.49
CA LEU A 30 5.28 -8.60 2.52
C LEU A 30 5.82 -8.98 3.91
N GLU A 31 6.65 -9.99 4.00
CA GLU A 31 7.32 -10.37 5.24
C GLU A 31 8.19 -9.23 5.77
N ARG A 32 9.01 -8.65 4.90
CA ARG A 32 9.82 -7.49 5.24
C ARG A 32 8.98 -6.30 5.70
N LEU A 33 7.88 -5.99 4.99
CA LEU A 33 6.97 -4.91 5.38
C LEU A 33 6.36 -5.15 6.77
N ARG A 34 5.91 -6.38 7.04
CA ARG A 34 5.39 -6.75 8.36
C ARG A 34 6.42 -6.52 9.46
N ASP A 35 7.65 -6.96 9.24
CA ASP A 35 8.71 -6.88 10.24
C ASP A 35 9.12 -5.42 10.50
N GLU A 36 9.17 -4.57 9.47
CA GLU A 36 9.41 -3.12 9.66
C GLU A 36 8.23 -2.43 10.36
N ILE A 37 6.96 -2.83 10.09
CA ILE A 37 5.80 -2.32 10.83
C ILE A 37 5.90 -2.66 12.34
N LEU A 38 6.33 -3.87 12.67
CA LEU A 38 6.43 -4.33 14.07
C LEU A 38 7.63 -3.74 14.82
N LYS A 39 8.67 -3.35 14.10
CA LYS A 39 9.91 -2.77 14.63
C LYS A 39 9.82 -1.27 14.86
N ALA A 40 9.05 -0.56 14.03
CA ALA A 40 8.96 0.89 14.08
C ALA A 40 8.31 1.41 15.37
N ASP A 41 8.76 2.55 15.87
CA ASP A 41 8.13 3.25 16.99
C ASP A 41 6.74 3.75 16.61
N GLN A 42 6.59 4.22 15.36
CA GLN A 42 5.34 4.67 14.75
C GLN A 42 5.36 4.41 13.24
N VAL A 43 4.18 4.26 12.64
CA VAL A 43 4.00 4.01 11.22
C VAL A 43 3.22 5.16 10.59
N PHE A 44 3.77 5.80 9.57
CA PHE A 44 3.15 6.89 8.84
C PHE A 44 2.76 6.43 7.44
N PHE A 45 1.60 6.87 6.98
CA PHE A 45 1.08 6.56 5.65
C PHE A 45 0.93 7.82 4.82
N VAL A 46 1.35 7.79 3.56
CA VAL A 46 1.13 8.86 2.61
C VAL A 46 0.74 8.34 1.24
N GLY A 47 -0.24 8.98 0.64
CA GLY A 47 -0.75 8.71 -0.70
C GLY A 47 -1.60 9.87 -1.20
N VAL A 48 -2.29 9.70 -2.31
CA VAL A 48 -3.26 10.67 -2.84
C VAL A 48 -4.51 9.95 -3.35
N GLY A 49 -5.63 10.67 -3.35
CA GLY A 49 -6.90 10.17 -3.86
C GLY A 49 -7.35 8.87 -3.19
N ARG A 50 -7.87 7.92 -3.97
CA ARG A 50 -8.38 6.63 -3.47
C ARG A 50 -7.29 5.75 -2.86
N VAL A 51 -6.04 5.85 -3.32
CA VAL A 51 -4.90 5.17 -2.69
C VAL A 51 -4.74 5.64 -1.24
N MET A 52 -4.86 6.96 -0.99
CA MET A 52 -4.81 7.49 0.38
C MET A 52 -5.97 6.97 1.23
N LEU A 53 -7.18 6.87 0.70
CA LEU A 53 -8.32 6.30 1.41
C LEU A 53 -8.08 4.82 1.79
N ALA A 54 -7.52 4.03 0.88
CA ALA A 54 -7.13 2.65 1.16
C ALA A 54 -6.08 2.58 2.29
N LEU A 55 -5.04 3.42 2.23
CA LEU A 55 -4.02 3.51 3.27
C LEU A 55 -4.58 3.98 4.63
N GLN A 56 -5.54 4.89 4.64
CA GLN A 56 -6.22 5.31 5.87
C GLN A 56 -7.00 4.14 6.51
N CYS A 57 -7.62 3.27 5.71
CA CYS A 57 -8.25 2.05 6.21
C CYS A 57 -7.20 1.12 6.86
N VAL A 58 -6.04 0.92 6.23
CA VAL A 58 -4.93 0.14 6.79
C VAL A 58 -4.38 0.78 8.06
N CYS A 59 -4.14 2.09 8.05
CA CYS A 59 -3.73 2.87 9.23
C CYS A 59 -4.68 2.61 10.42
N LYS A 60 -5.98 2.75 10.20
CA LYS A 60 -6.99 2.50 11.22
C LYS A 60 -6.97 1.05 11.70
N ARG A 61 -6.74 0.09 10.80
CA ARG A 61 -6.66 -1.33 11.17
C ARG A 61 -5.46 -1.61 12.05
N LEU A 62 -4.28 -1.09 11.72
CA LEU A 62 -3.08 -1.23 12.55
C LEU A 62 -3.24 -0.56 13.93
N ALA A 63 -3.89 0.60 13.99
CA ALA A 63 -4.22 1.26 15.27
C ALA A 63 -5.10 0.38 16.18
N HIS A 64 -6.05 -0.38 15.61
CA HIS A 64 -6.85 -1.36 16.38
C HIS A 64 -6.00 -2.51 16.96
N LEU A 65 -4.83 -2.78 16.40
CA LEU A 65 -3.86 -3.79 16.88
C LEU A 65 -2.89 -3.21 17.91
N GLY A 66 -3.06 -1.94 18.30
CA GLY A 66 -2.19 -1.24 19.26
C GLY A 66 -0.89 -0.69 18.63
N ILE A 67 -0.77 -0.69 17.30
CA ILE A 67 0.34 -0.06 16.59
C ILE A 67 0.04 1.44 16.47
N LYS A 68 1.02 2.28 16.83
CA LYS A 68 0.91 3.72 16.64
C LYS A 68 0.99 4.02 15.14
N ALA A 69 -0.15 4.29 14.53
CA ALA A 69 -0.27 4.49 13.10
C ALA A 69 -0.94 5.84 12.81
N HIS A 70 -0.34 6.59 11.90
CA HIS A 70 -0.71 7.94 11.50
C HIS A 70 -0.75 8.05 9.99
N TYR A 71 -1.52 9.00 9.47
CA TYR A 71 -1.41 9.34 8.06
C TYR A 71 -1.06 10.81 7.88
N VAL A 72 -0.22 11.10 6.92
CA VAL A 72 0.28 12.45 6.66
C VAL A 72 -0.89 13.38 6.34
N GLY A 73 -0.99 14.46 7.10
CA GLY A 73 -2.06 15.46 7.01
C GLY A 73 -3.20 15.28 8.02
N GLU A 74 -3.14 14.32 8.93
CA GLU A 74 -4.11 14.30 10.04
C GLU A 74 -3.80 15.40 11.07
N ILE A 75 -4.83 15.88 11.78
CA ILE A 75 -4.69 17.02 12.69
C ILE A 75 -3.75 16.72 13.87
N THR A 76 -3.71 15.48 14.31
CA THR A 76 -2.94 15.03 15.48
C THR A 76 -1.65 14.30 15.10
N GLU A 77 -1.20 14.44 13.84
CA GLU A 77 0.03 13.84 13.34
C GLU A 77 1.24 14.29 14.15
N PRO A 78 1.97 13.36 14.79
CA PRO A 78 3.24 13.72 15.44
C PRO A 78 4.35 13.92 14.41
N ALA A 79 5.46 14.53 14.83
CA ALA A 79 6.64 14.63 13.99
C ALA A 79 7.25 13.24 13.75
N ILE A 80 7.52 12.90 12.50
CA ILE A 80 8.23 11.66 12.14
C ILE A 80 9.69 11.73 12.59
N THR A 81 10.22 10.61 13.07
CA THR A 81 11.60 10.44 13.54
C THR A 81 12.34 9.37 12.73
N LYS A 82 13.64 9.21 12.97
CA LYS A 82 14.46 8.19 12.30
C LYS A 82 14.07 6.74 12.64
N ASN A 83 13.38 6.53 13.77
CA ASN A 83 12.96 5.20 14.22
C ASN A 83 11.58 4.81 13.68
N ASP A 84 10.95 5.68 12.92
CA ASP A 84 9.61 5.47 12.38
C ASP A 84 9.67 4.88 10.97
N LEU A 85 8.54 4.36 10.54
CA LEU A 85 8.33 3.82 9.19
C LEU A 85 7.41 4.74 8.40
N LEU A 86 7.83 5.16 7.21
CA LEU A 86 6.99 5.86 6.24
C LEU A 86 6.57 4.92 5.12
N ILE A 87 5.29 4.62 5.01
CA ILE A 87 4.69 3.83 3.92
C ILE A 87 4.11 4.77 2.88
N VAL A 88 4.66 4.73 1.68
CA VAL A 88 4.29 5.60 0.55
C VAL A 88 3.50 4.80 -0.47
N GLY A 89 2.20 5.07 -0.61
CA GLY A 89 1.34 4.46 -1.62
C GLY A 89 1.28 5.30 -2.89
N SER A 90 1.80 4.74 -3.98
CA SER A 90 1.75 5.38 -5.30
C SER A 90 1.95 4.34 -6.40
N GLY A 91 0.91 3.98 -7.13
CA GLY A 91 0.99 2.99 -8.21
C GLY A 91 2.08 3.33 -9.22
N SER A 92 2.15 4.57 -9.67
CA SER A 92 3.17 5.05 -10.62
C SER A 92 4.52 5.40 -10.00
N GLY A 93 4.57 5.61 -8.67
CA GLY A 93 5.76 6.09 -7.95
C GLY A 93 6.19 7.52 -8.26
N GLY A 94 5.42 8.27 -9.08
CA GLY A 94 5.75 9.64 -9.50
C GLY A 94 4.69 10.68 -9.10
N SER A 95 3.76 10.36 -8.20
CA SER A 95 2.77 11.33 -7.72
C SER A 95 3.44 12.40 -6.86
N LEU A 96 3.25 13.67 -7.23
CA LEU A 96 3.99 14.82 -6.66
C LEU A 96 3.96 14.87 -5.13
N PHE A 97 2.79 14.73 -4.53
CA PHE A 97 2.63 14.88 -3.07
C PHE A 97 3.34 13.74 -2.29
N PRO A 98 3.04 12.44 -2.50
CA PRO A 98 3.71 11.38 -1.75
C PRO A 98 5.21 11.31 -2.05
N LEU A 99 5.63 11.59 -3.28
CA LEU A 99 7.05 11.66 -3.64
C LEU A 99 7.76 12.81 -2.93
N GLY A 100 7.13 13.99 -2.86
CA GLY A 100 7.66 15.16 -2.15
C GLY A 100 7.81 14.90 -0.65
N ILE A 101 6.85 14.25 -0.02
CA ILE A 101 6.92 13.86 1.40
C ILE A 101 8.05 12.86 1.62
N ALA A 102 8.18 11.82 0.78
CA ALA A 102 9.26 10.84 0.88
C ALA A 102 10.64 11.49 0.75
N LYS A 103 10.85 12.38 -0.24
CA LYS A 103 12.10 13.15 -0.39
C LYS A 103 12.41 13.99 0.84
N LYS A 104 11.38 14.64 1.41
CA LYS A 104 11.54 15.46 2.62
C LYS A 104 11.92 14.61 3.83
N ALA A 105 11.23 13.48 4.04
CA ALA A 105 11.50 12.57 5.15
C ALA A 105 12.93 11.99 5.06
N ARG A 106 13.35 11.52 3.88
CA ARG A 106 14.70 11.03 3.63
C ARG A 106 15.77 12.07 3.98
N LYS A 107 15.57 13.32 3.56
CA LYS A 107 16.53 14.41 3.81
C LYS A 107 16.53 14.87 5.28
N ALA A 108 15.38 14.93 5.93
CA ALA A 108 15.24 15.56 7.24
C ALA A 108 15.55 14.63 8.41
N VAL A 109 15.12 13.36 8.34
CA VAL A 109 15.18 12.43 9.48
C VAL A 109 15.77 11.06 9.14
N ASP A 110 15.84 10.71 7.84
CA ASP A 110 16.38 9.45 7.33
C ASP A 110 15.74 8.21 7.98
N CYS A 111 14.40 8.20 8.05
CA CYS A 111 13.62 7.07 8.52
C CYS A 111 13.55 5.95 7.47
N THR A 112 13.10 4.77 7.86
CA THR A 112 12.77 3.70 6.91
C THR A 112 11.60 4.11 6.02
N ILE A 113 11.76 4.01 4.70
CA ILE A 113 10.74 4.37 3.70
C ILE A 113 10.41 3.15 2.84
N VAL A 114 9.14 2.79 2.76
CA VAL A 114 8.63 1.70 1.93
C VAL A 114 7.73 2.25 0.84
N HIS A 115 7.96 1.84 -0.39
CA HIS A 115 7.07 2.16 -1.51
C HIS A 115 6.10 1.00 -1.79
N ILE A 116 4.81 1.23 -1.64
CA ILE A 116 3.76 0.33 -2.17
C ILE A 116 3.32 0.88 -3.53
N GLY A 117 3.64 0.16 -4.60
CA GLY A 117 3.40 0.64 -5.95
C GLY A 117 3.42 -0.46 -7.00
N SER A 118 3.22 -0.10 -8.27
CA SER A 118 3.33 -1.02 -9.41
C SER A 118 4.64 -0.82 -10.18
N ASN A 119 5.05 0.43 -10.42
CA ASN A 119 6.21 0.76 -11.23
C ASN A 119 7.52 0.68 -10.43
N PRO A 120 8.38 -0.34 -10.66
CA PRO A 120 9.66 -0.48 -9.96
C PRO A 120 10.73 0.51 -10.46
N ASN A 121 10.52 1.15 -11.62
CA ASN A 121 11.47 2.06 -12.24
C ASN A 121 11.09 3.54 -12.07
N SER A 122 10.37 3.87 -10.99
CA SER A 122 9.99 5.23 -10.66
C SER A 122 11.08 5.95 -9.85
N GLU A 123 10.94 7.27 -9.68
CA GLU A 123 11.81 8.06 -8.79
C GLU A 123 11.82 7.55 -7.34
N MET A 124 10.79 6.83 -6.91
CA MET A 124 10.75 6.22 -5.57
C MET A 124 11.85 5.16 -5.35
N LYS A 125 12.37 4.55 -6.43
CA LYS A 125 13.47 3.58 -6.36
C LYS A 125 14.72 4.11 -5.66
N ASP A 126 15.03 5.40 -5.86
CA ASP A 126 16.22 6.05 -5.30
C ASP A 126 15.98 6.62 -3.90
N ILE A 127 14.73 6.54 -3.39
CA ILE A 127 14.31 7.15 -2.13
C ILE A 127 13.88 6.09 -1.11
N ALA A 128 13.12 5.09 -1.54
CA ALA A 128 12.63 4.02 -0.68
C ALA A 128 13.72 2.99 -0.39
N ASP A 129 13.71 2.42 0.81
CA ASP A 129 14.62 1.34 1.21
C ASP A 129 14.25 0.02 0.55
N PHE A 130 12.97 -0.16 0.25
CA PHE A 130 12.45 -1.28 -0.54
C PHE A 130 11.04 -0.98 -1.07
N MET A 131 10.60 -1.84 -1.96
CA MET A 131 9.27 -1.78 -2.55
C MET A 131 8.47 -3.03 -2.21
N VAL A 132 7.18 -2.85 -1.93
CA VAL A 132 6.17 -3.89 -2.04
C VAL A 132 5.45 -3.67 -3.35
N ARG A 133 5.72 -4.53 -4.32
CA ARG A 133 5.17 -4.38 -5.65
C ARG A 133 3.79 -5.04 -5.74
N ILE A 134 2.81 -4.28 -6.19
CA ILE A 134 1.50 -4.75 -6.61
C ILE A 134 1.44 -4.54 -8.14
N PRO A 135 1.74 -5.56 -8.95
CA PRO A 135 1.96 -5.42 -10.40
C PRO A 135 0.64 -5.29 -11.16
N VAL A 136 -0.06 -4.21 -10.94
CA VAL A 136 -1.34 -3.90 -11.55
C VAL A 136 -1.21 -2.73 -12.49
N ARG A 137 -1.89 -2.80 -13.62
CA ARG A 137 -1.93 -1.77 -14.63
C ARG A 137 -2.19 -0.38 -14.05
N THR A 138 -1.24 0.51 -14.32
CA THR A 138 -1.30 1.92 -13.98
C THR A 138 -1.35 2.77 -15.25
N LYS A 139 -1.16 4.08 -15.14
CA LYS A 139 -1.11 4.98 -16.29
C LYS A 139 0.06 4.72 -17.27
N PHE A 140 1.05 3.92 -16.89
CA PHE A 140 2.23 3.62 -17.73
C PHE A 140 2.12 2.34 -18.54
N TYR A 141 1.19 1.44 -18.23
CA TYR A 141 0.95 0.20 -18.97
C TYR A 141 2.23 -0.64 -19.17
N LEU A 142 2.89 -1.01 -18.07
CA LEU A 142 4.06 -1.87 -18.14
C LEU A 142 3.67 -3.29 -18.57
N GLU A 143 4.55 -3.98 -19.32
CA GLU A 143 4.26 -5.29 -19.92
C GLU A 143 3.93 -6.38 -18.90
N ASP A 144 4.49 -6.29 -17.69
CA ASP A 144 4.30 -7.25 -16.61
C ASP A 144 3.22 -6.84 -15.59
N GLU A 145 2.47 -5.78 -15.88
CA GLU A 145 1.31 -5.38 -15.09
C GLU A 145 0.07 -6.21 -15.45
N ILE A 146 -0.66 -6.64 -14.43
CA ILE A 146 -1.95 -7.31 -14.59
C ILE A 146 -2.97 -6.32 -15.13
N ASP A 147 -3.56 -6.64 -16.27
CA ASP A 147 -4.65 -5.88 -16.85
C ASP A 147 -5.90 -5.93 -15.97
N SER A 148 -6.68 -4.85 -16.03
CA SER A 148 -7.94 -4.73 -15.32
C SER A 148 -9.03 -4.17 -16.22
N CYS A 149 -10.23 -4.74 -16.12
CA CYS A 149 -11.44 -4.19 -16.72
C CYS A 149 -12.10 -3.12 -15.83
N GLN A 150 -11.61 -2.94 -14.61
CA GLN A 150 -12.13 -1.94 -13.69
C GLN A 150 -11.67 -0.53 -14.10
N PRO A 151 -12.48 0.50 -13.79
CA PRO A 151 -12.13 1.87 -14.17
C PRO A 151 -10.88 2.37 -13.45
N MET A 152 -10.06 3.14 -14.15
CA MET A 152 -8.88 3.83 -13.63
C MET A 152 -7.88 2.86 -12.96
N THR A 153 -7.50 3.11 -11.71
CA THR A 153 -6.60 2.30 -10.90
C THR A 153 -7.31 1.56 -9.76
N SER A 154 -8.61 1.27 -9.94
CA SER A 154 -9.43 0.64 -8.90
C SER A 154 -8.83 -0.66 -8.36
N LEU A 155 -8.33 -1.54 -9.24
CA LEU A 155 -7.72 -2.79 -8.83
C LEU A 155 -6.48 -2.57 -7.94
N PHE A 156 -5.64 -1.57 -8.25
CA PHE A 156 -4.49 -1.21 -7.42
C PHE A 156 -4.93 -0.74 -6.02
N GLU A 157 -5.91 0.15 -5.97
CA GLU A 157 -6.41 0.74 -4.72
C GLU A 157 -7.06 -0.31 -3.81
N GLN A 158 -7.87 -1.20 -4.38
CA GLN A 158 -8.45 -2.35 -3.69
C GLN A 158 -7.37 -3.30 -3.17
N SER A 159 -6.37 -3.58 -3.98
CA SER A 159 -5.27 -4.46 -3.61
C SER A 159 -4.42 -3.88 -2.49
N VAL A 160 -4.17 -2.57 -2.46
CA VAL A 160 -3.50 -1.89 -1.33
C VAL A 160 -4.25 -2.11 -0.03
N LEU A 161 -5.58 -1.93 -0.04
CA LEU A 161 -6.43 -2.17 1.13
C LEU A 161 -6.36 -3.64 1.59
N LEU A 162 -6.55 -4.57 0.66
CA LEU A 162 -6.61 -6.00 0.98
C LEU A 162 -5.25 -6.54 1.45
N VAL A 163 -4.15 -6.12 0.85
CA VAL A 163 -2.79 -6.45 1.31
C VAL A 163 -2.58 -5.96 2.75
N GLY A 164 -3.03 -4.74 3.07
CA GLY A 164 -2.99 -4.21 4.43
C GLY A 164 -3.81 -5.03 5.43
N ASP A 165 -5.03 -5.45 5.06
CA ASP A 165 -5.87 -6.30 5.92
C ASP A 165 -5.30 -7.71 6.08
N ILE A 166 -4.69 -8.27 5.03
CA ILE A 166 -3.98 -9.57 5.10
C ILE A 166 -2.79 -9.48 6.07
N LEU A 167 -1.97 -8.43 5.97
CA LEU A 167 -0.87 -8.19 6.91
C LEU A 167 -1.37 -8.04 8.35
N ALA A 168 -2.44 -7.29 8.56
CA ALA A 168 -3.05 -7.13 9.88
C ALA A 168 -3.52 -8.47 10.46
N LYS A 169 -4.17 -9.33 9.63
CA LYS A 169 -4.54 -10.69 10.02
C LYS A 169 -3.33 -11.51 10.43
N MET A 170 -2.25 -11.50 9.62
CA MET A 170 -1.02 -12.24 9.93
C MET A 170 -0.34 -11.76 11.21
N ILE A 171 -0.42 -10.46 11.54
CA ILE A 171 0.08 -9.89 12.79
C ILE A 171 -0.73 -10.41 13.99
N ILE A 172 -2.06 -10.49 13.87
CA ILE A 172 -2.94 -11.04 14.92
C ILE A 172 -2.62 -12.52 15.16
N ASP A 173 -2.54 -13.31 14.10
CA ASP A 173 -2.30 -14.74 14.20
C ASP A 173 -0.98 -15.05 14.92
N ARG A 174 0.06 -14.24 14.71
CA ARG A 174 1.33 -14.34 15.45
C ARG A 174 1.20 -13.97 16.93
N LYS A 175 0.43 -12.93 17.26
CA LYS A 175 0.22 -12.52 18.67
C LYS A 175 -0.61 -13.54 19.45
N SER A 176 -1.42 -14.35 18.78
CA SER A 176 -2.25 -15.40 19.39
C SER A 176 -1.48 -16.70 19.68
N VAL A 177 -0.26 -16.82 19.22
CA VAL A 177 0.62 -18.01 19.38
C VAL A 177 1.67 -17.81 20.50
N VAL A 178 1.65 -16.65 21.19
CA VAL A 178 2.59 -16.35 22.30
C VAL A 178 1.86 -16.38 23.64
#